data_97ec10295a77f84edf23cd3ae8f2fe93
#
_entry.id   97ec10295a77f84edf23cd3ae8f2fe93
#
_cell.length_a   1.000
_cell.length_b   1.000
_cell.length_c   1.000
_cell.angle_alpha   90.00
_cell.angle_beta   90.00
_cell.angle_gamma   90.00
#
_symmetry.space_group_name_H-M   'P 1'
#
loop_
_entity.id
_entity.type
_entity.pdbx_description
1 polymer ?
#
loop_
_entity_poly.entity_id
_entity_poly.type
_entity_poly.pdbx_seq_one_letter_code
_entity_poly.pdbx_strand_id
1 'polypeptide(L)'
;MTTNNYLQKYISQKVKYFRKQSKMSQEELSEQAGLGLKYINQLENQNVNLTIHSLEKVIVALNLTPEDFFNFNSLEPTTDQTDNLSLKRVNMKLKQVPVDKREKILAIFEDILDNL
;
A
#
# COMPACT_ATOMS: atom_id res chain seq x y z
N MET A 1 15.74 -4.78 -28.00
CA MET A 1 15.07 -3.68 -27.38
C MET A 1 14.82 -3.91 -25.92
N THR A 2 15.08 -2.95 -25.16
CA THR A 2 14.92 -3.12 -23.74
C THR A 2 13.50 -2.85 -23.34
N THR A 3 12.87 -3.80 -22.81
CA THR A 3 11.57 -3.58 -22.24
C THR A 3 11.76 -2.87 -20.92
N ASN A 4 11.11 -1.77 -20.80
CA ASN A 4 11.19 -1.04 -19.56
C ASN A 4 10.18 -1.60 -18.58
N ASN A 5 10.64 -2.39 -17.63
CA ASN A 5 9.78 -3.00 -16.62
C ASN A 5 9.47 -2.04 -15.48
N TYR A 6 9.47 -0.79 -15.80
CA TYR A 6 9.36 0.27 -14.83
C TYR A 6 8.10 0.16 -13.99
N LEU A 7 6.95 -0.01 -14.64
CA LEU A 7 5.69 -0.10 -13.93
C LEU A 7 5.60 -1.38 -13.11
N GLN A 8 6.03 -2.49 -13.69
CA GLN A 8 6.02 -3.76 -12.98
C GLN A 8 6.92 -3.70 -11.74
N LYS A 9 8.08 -3.12 -11.89
CA LYS A 9 9.00 -2.95 -10.78
C LYS A 9 8.39 -2.07 -9.69
N TYR A 10 7.74 -0.99 -10.10
CA TYR A 10 7.06 -0.10 -9.18
C TYR A 10 5.98 -0.83 -8.40
N ILE A 11 5.15 -1.60 -9.10
CA ILE A 11 4.08 -2.35 -8.46
C ILE A 11 4.65 -3.39 -7.49
N SER A 12 5.69 -4.09 -7.89
CA SER A 12 6.32 -5.08 -7.01
C SER A 12 6.82 -4.47 -5.73
N GLN A 13 7.44 -3.31 -5.84
CA GLN A 13 7.95 -2.60 -4.68
C GLN A 13 6.82 -2.10 -3.77
N LYS A 14 5.74 -1.61 -4.38
CA LYS A 14 4.60 -1.14 -3.62
C LYS A 14 3.89 -2.26 -2.87
N VAL A 15 3.72 -3.39 -3.53
CA VAL A 15 3.11 -4.54 -2.88
C VAL A 15 3.93 -4.97 -1.67
N LYS A 16 5.22 -5.06 -1.84
CA LYS A 16 6.11 -5.43 -0.75
C LYS A 16 6.03 -4.42 0.40
N TYR A 17 6.03 -3.16 0.05
CA TYR A 17 5.97 -2.09 1.03
C TYR A 17 4.68 -2.16 1.86
N PHE A 18 3.54 -2.20 1.18
CA PHE A 18 2.26 -2.25 1.88
C PHE A 18 2.06 -3.54 2.64
N ARG A 19 2.56 -4.65 2.10
CA ARG A 19 2.50 -5.92 2.78
C ARG A 19 3.23 -5.86 4.12
N LYS A 20 4.42 -5.32 4.10
CA LYS A 20 5.21 -5.20 5.33
C LYS A 20 4.58 -4.21 6.31
N GLN A 21 3.99 -3.15 5.81
CA GLN A 21 3.27 -2.21 6.66
C GLN A 21 2.08 -2.88 7.35
N SER A 22 1.46 -3.82 6.69
CA SER A 22 0.34 -4.57 7.23
C SER A 22 0.77 -5.78 8.05
N LYS A 23 2.07 -6.00 8.16
CA LYS A 23 2.65 -7.12 8.89
C LYS A 23 2.17 -8.47 8.39
N MET A 24 1.99 -8.58 7.10
CA MET A 24 1.61 -9.83 6.46
C MET A 24 2.81 -10.52 5.86
N SER A 25 2.77 -11.86 5.89
CA SER A 25 3.73 -12.64 5.12
C SER A 25 3.30 -12.65 3.65
N GLN A 26 4.19 -13.06 2.77
CA GLN A 26 3.85 -13.23 1.37
C GLN A 26 2.72 -14.24 1.19
N GLU A 27 2.74 -15.30 1.96
CA GLU A 27 1.72 -16.33 1.89
C GLU A 27 0.37 -15.82 2.38
N GLU A 28 0.38 -15.07 3.46
CA GLU A 28 -0.86 -14.49 3.98
C GLU A 28 -1.53 -13.58 2.97
N LEU A 29 -0.75 -12.71 2.34
CA LEU A 29 -1.31 -11.81 1.33
C LEU A 29 -1.83 -12.59 0.13
N SER A 30 -1.07 -13.60 -0.32
CA SER A 30 -1.51 -14.44 -1.43
C SER A 30 -2.85 -15.09 -1.11
N GLU A 31 -2.98 -15.61 0.09
CA GLU A 31 -4.20 -16.28 0.52
C GLU A 31 -5.37 -15.30 0.61
N GLN A 32 -5.15 -14.16 1.22
CA GLN A 32 -6.22 -13.16 1.36
C GLN A 32 -6.67 -12.60 0.02
N ALA A 33 -5.76 -12.53 -0.93
CA ALA A 33 -6.08 -12.06 -2.27
C ALA A 33 -6.75 -13.15 -3.11
N GLY A 34 -6.81 -14.39 -2.60
CA GLY A 34 -7.39 -15.48 -3.35
C GLY A 34 -6.53 -15.94 -4.50
N LEU A 35 -5.22 -15.80 -4.35
CA LEU A 35 -4.26 -16.19 -5.38
C LEU A 35 -3.45 -17.38 -4.87
N GLY A 36 -2.65 -17.99 -5.74
CA GLY A 36 -1.83 -19.12 -5.34
C GLY A 36 -0.84 -18.74 -4.24
N LEU A 37 -0.45 -19.69 -3.40
CA LEU A 37 0.38 -19.43 -2.24
C LEU A 37 1.69 -18.72 -2.54
N LYS A 38 2.25 -18.98 -3.71
CA LYS A 38 3.53 -18.39 -4.11
C LYS A 38 3.37 -17.14 -4.95
N TYR A 39 2.13 -16.70 -5.15
CA TYR A 39 1.89 -15.61 -6.09
C TYR A 39 2.59 -14.32 -5.69
N ILE A 40 2.45 -13.92 -4.43
CA ILE A 40 3.06 -12.67 -3.98
C ILE A 40 4.58 -12.75 -3.99
N ASN A 41 5.13 -13.91 -3.65
CA ASN A 41 6.59 -14.09 -3.78
C ASN A 41 7.03 -13.88 -5.22
N GLN A 42 6.32 -14.48 -6.17
CA GLN A 42 6.65 -14.33 -7.59
C GLN A 42 6.45 -12.90 -8.06
N LEU A 43 5.39 -12.25 -7.58
CA LEU A 43 5.12 -10.86 -7.93
C LEU A 43 6.22 -9.94 -7.42
N GLU A 44 6.62 -10.10 -6.18
CA GLU A 44 7.68 -9.27 -5.61
C GLU A 44 9.03 -9.52 -6.28
N ASN A 45 9.23 -10.73 -6.80
CA ASN A 45 10.44 -11.06 -7.54
C ASN A 45 10.31 -10.78 -9.05
N GLN A 46 9.19 -10.21 -9.45
CA GLN A 46 8.94 -9.83 -10.85
C GLN A 46 8.94 -11.02 -11.81
N ASN A 47 8.52 -12.19 -11.32
CA ASN A 47 8.50 -13.41 -12.11
C ASN A 47 7.10 -13.83 -12.52
N VAL A 48 6.16 -12.90 -12.56
CA VAL A 48 4.79 -13.21 -12.94
C VAL A 48 4.26 -12.10 -13.83
N ASN A 49 3.44 -12.49 -14.80
CA ASN A 49 2.74 -11.52 -15.63
C ASN A 49 1.50 -11.04 -14.89
N LEU A 50 1.62 -9.88 -14.32
CA LEU A 50 0.56 -9.32 -13.52
C LEU A 50 -0.59 -8.84 -14.41
N THR A 51 -1.79 -9.26 -14.10
CA THR A 51 -2.98 -8.75 -14.77
C THR A 51 -3.63 -7.70 -13.87
N ILE A 52 -4.44 -6.86 -14.48
CA ILE A 52 -5.19 -5.86 -13.72
C ILE A 52 -6.11 -6.53 -12.71
N HIS A 53 -6.72 -7.63 -13.12
CA HIS A 53 -7.62 -8.37 -12.23
C HIS A 53 -6.89 -8.88 -10.98
N SER A 54 -5.71 -9.46 -11.17
CA SER A 54 -4.92 -9.94 -10.04
C SER A 54 -4.45 -8.78 -9.16
N LEU A 55 -4.07 -7.67 -9.78
CA LEU A 55 -3.65 -6.49 -9.02
C LEU A 55 -4.81 -5.95 -8.18
N GLU A 56 -6.01 -5.93 -8.73
CA GLU A 56 -7.17 -5.51 -7.95
C GLU A 56 -7.36 -6.36 -6.70
N LYS A 57 -7.19 -7.65 -6.84
CA LYS A 57 -7.32 -8.56 -5.70
C LYS A 57 -6.29 -8.26 -4.63
N VAL A 58 -5.08 -7.96 -5.04
CA VAL A 58 -4.00 -7.63 -4.12
C VAL A 58 -4.30 -6.31 -3.40
N ILE A 59 -4.72 -5.31 -4.15
CA ILE A 59 -5.04 -4.01 -3.57
C ILE A 59 -6.16 -4.12 -2.54
N VAL A 60 -7.19 -4.88 -2.85
CA VAL A 60 -8.30 -5.11 -1.92
C VAL A 60 -7.82 -5.85 -0.68
N ALA A 61 -6.99 -6.86 -0.86
CA ALA A 61 -6.46 -7.63 0.27
C ALA A 61 -5.59 -6.77 1.19
N LEU A 62 -4.98 -5.73 0.64
CA LEU A 62 -4.19 -4.79 1.42
C LEU A 62 -5.05 -3.69 2.06
N ASN A 63 -6.36 -3.73 1.85
CA ASN A 63 -7.30 -2.72 2.36
C ASN A 63 -7.01 -1.32 1.84
N LEU A 64 -6.59 -1.24 0.59
CA LEU A 64 -6.28 0.02 -0.06
C LEU A 64 -7.23 0.28 -1.20
N THR A 65 -7.35 1.53 -1.59
CA THR A 65 -7.99 1.90 -2.84
C THR A 65 -6.91 1.97 -3.92
N PRO A 66 -7.29 1.95 -5.20
CA PRO A 66 -6.31 2.16 -6.25
C PRO A 66 -5.56 3.48 -6.11
N GLU A 67 -6.24 4.52 -5.64
CA GLU A 67 -5.58 5.81 -5.41
C GLU A 67 -4.48 5.71 -4.37
N ASP A 68 -4.76 4.99 -3.29
CA ASP A 68 -3.76 4.79 -2.24
C ASP A 68 -2.57 4.01 -2.76
N PHE A 69 -2.85 2.98 -3.55
CA PHE A 69 -1.79 2.13 -4.06
C PHE A 69 -0.90 2.88 -5.04
N PHE A 70 -1.51 3.66 -5.92
CA PHE A 70 -0.78 4.39 -6.95
C PHE A 70 -0.41 5.81 -6.56
N ASN A 71 -0.29 6.08 -5.29
CA ASN A 71 0.21 7.36 -4.83
C ASN A 71 1.72 7.37 -5.01
N PHE A 72 2.16 7.94 -6.12
CA PHE A 72 3.58 7.91 -6.50
C PHE A 72 4.48 8.65 -5.52
N ASN A 73 3.92 9.51 -4.71
CA ASN A 73 4.71 10.23 -3.73
C ASN A 73 5.07 9.40 -2.52
N SER A 74 4.39 8.29 -2.32
CA SER A 74 4.54 7.53 -1.09
C SER A 74 5.84 6.74 -0.99
N LEU A 75 6.50 6.47 -2.09
CA LEU A 75 7.74 5.72 -2.10
C LEU A 75 8.96 6.53 -2.46
N GLU A 76 8.78 7.80 -2.76
CA GLU A 76 9.92 8.59 -3.18
C GLU A 76 10.72 9.07 -2.00
N PRO A 77 11.99 8.70 -1.93
CA PRO A 77 12.85 9.24 -0.88
C PRO A 77 13.26 10.63 -1.32
N THR A 78 12.72 11.62 -0.77
CA THR A 78 13.17 12.95 -1.04
C THR A 78 13.80 13.48 0.22
N THR A 79 14.60 14.51 0.10
CA THR A 79 15.47 14.90 1.17
C THR A 79 14.82 15.70 2.27
N ASP A 80 13.66 16.26 2.00
CA ASP A 80 13.01 17.12 3.01
C ASP A 80 11.74 16.48 3.49
N GLN A 81 11.85 15.25 3.81
CA GLN A 81 10.70 14.54 3.94
C GLN A 81 10.23 14.28 5.26
N THR A 82 10.87 14.78 6.25
CA THR A 82 10.52 14.44 7.63
C THR A 82 9.04 14.67 7.90
N ASP A 83 8.53 15.82 7.51
CA ASP A 83 7.12 16.13 7.75
C ASP A 83 6.21 15.36 6.82
N ASN A 84 6.59 15.24 5.55
CA ASN A 84 5.79 14.49 4.60
C ASN A 84 5.74 13.03 4.96
N LEU A 85 6.84 12.49 5.42
CA LEU A 85 6.88 11.11 5.83
C LEU A 85 5.94 10.86 7.00
N SER A 86 5.90 11.77 7.94
CA SER A 86 5.03 11.63 9.10
C SER A 86 3.55 11.64 8.72
N LEU A 87 3.17 12.54 7.83
CA LEU A 87 1.78 12.59 7.36
C LEU A 87 1.39 11.36 6.57
N LYS A 88 2.27 10.90 5.70
CA LYS A 88 2.00 9.70 4.92
C LYS A 88 1.88 8.48 5.81
N ARG A 89 2.72 8.40 6.82
CA ARG A 89 2.67 7.29 7.76
C ARG A 89 1.37 7.29 8.55
N VAL A 90 0.94 8.46 8.99
CA VAL A 90 -0.32 8.60 9.72
C VAL A 90 -1.50 8.21 8.81
N ASN A 91 -1.49 8.69 7.57
CA ASN A 91 -2.54 8.34 6.63
C ASN A 91 -2.63 6.83 6.41
N MET A 92 -1.49 6.18 6.24
CA MET A 92 -1.48 4.75 6.07
C MET A 92 -2.05 4.02 7.25
N LYS A 93 -1.66 4.41 8.45
CA LYS A 93 -2.19 3.79 9.66
C LYS A 93 -3.67 4.02 9.81
N LEU A 94 -4.15 5.20 9.45
CA LEU A 94 -5.57 5.49 9.50
C LEU A 94 -6.36 4.60 8.56
N LYS A 95 -5.83 4.32 7.38
CA LYS A 95 -6.52 3.48 6.42
C LYS A 95 -6.62 2.03 6.84
N GLN A 96 -5.78 1.60 7.77
CA GLN A 96 -5.83 0.26 8.31
C GLN A 96 -6.79 0.14 9.48
N VAL A 97 -7.34 1.24 9.95
CA VAL A 97 -8.28 1.25 11.07
C VAL A 97 -9.70 1.06 10.53
N PRO A 98 -10.57 0.33 11.25
CA PRO A 98 -11.97 0.22 10.85
C PRO A 98 -12.63 1.59 10.66
N VAL A 99 -13.55 1.67 9.72
CA VAL A 99 -14.13 2.95 9.32
C VAL A 99 -14.73 3.72 10.49
N ASP A 100 -15.45 3.05 11.36
CA ASP A 100 -16.08 3.72 12.50
C ASP A 100 -15.05 4.32 13.46
N LYS A 101 -13.95 3.62 13.68
CA LYS A 101 -12.88 4.15 14.52
C LYS A 101 -12.11 5.24 13.82
N ARG A 102 -11.97 5.13 12.50
CA ARG A 102 -11.28 6.13 11.70
C ARG A 102 -11.96 7.48 11.80
N GLU A 103 -13.28 7.49 11.74
CA GLU A 103 -14.05 8.74 11.85
C GLU A 103 -13.84 9.41 13.20
N LYS A 104 -13.79 8.63 14.27
CA LYS A 104 -13.52 9.18 15.60
C LYS A 104 -12.13 9.78 15.70
N ILE A 105 -11.14 9.12 15.12
CA ILE A 105 -9.78 9.63 15.13
C ILE A 105 -9.68 10.93 14.34
N LEU A 106 -10.32 10.97 13.17
CA LEU A 106 -10.31 12.17 12.35
C LEU A 106 -11.00 13.33 13.04
N ALA A 107 -12.09 13.06 13.76
CA ALA A 107 -12.77 14.10 14.52
C ALA A 107 -11.86 14.68 15.60
N ILE A 108 -11.07 13.84 16.25
CA ILE A 108 -10.11 14.30 17.25
C ILE A 108 -9.06 15.20 16.61
N PHE A 109 -8.54 14.79 15.45
CA PHE A 109 -7.57 15.60 14.72
C PHE A 109 -8.15 16.95 14.33
N GLU A 110 -9.37 16.97 13.81
CA GLU A 110 -10.00 18.23 13.45
C GLU A 110 -10.14 19.14 14.66
N ASP A 111 -10.55 18.58 15.79
CA ASP A 111 -10.70 19.35 17.02
C ASP A 111 -9.38 19.95 17.46
N ILE A 112 -8.31 19.19 17.39
CA ILE A 112 -6.98 19.68 17.72
C ILE A 112 -6.57 20.82 16.79
N LEU A 113 -6.78 20.64 15.50
CA LEU A 113 -6.41 21.64 14.52
C LEU A 113 -7.21 22.93 14.67
N ASP A 114 -8.51 22.78 15.00
CA ASP A 114 -9.39 23.94 15.17
C ASP A 114 -9.02 24.76 16.41
N ASN A 115 -8.33 24.14 17.36
CA ASN A 115 -7.98 24.83 18.59
C ASN A 115 -6.53 25.31 18.62
N LEU A 116 -5.87 25.21 17.50
CA LEU A 116 -4.54 25.82 17.37
C LEU A 116 -4.66 27.31 17.00
#